data_3804c6d6659b8c21bb1ad98061d3e2d3
#
_entry.id   3804c6d6659b8c21bb1ad98061d3e2d3
#
_cell.length_a   1.000
_cell.length_b   1.000
_cell.length_c   1.000
_cell.angle_alpha   90.00
_cell.angle_beta   90.00
_cell.angle_gamma   90.00
#
_symmetry.space_group_name_H-M   'P 1'
#
loop_
_entity.id
_entity.type
_entity.pdbx_description
1 polymer ?
#
loop_
_entity_poly.entity_id
_entity_poly.type
_entity_poly.pdbx_seq_one_letter_code
_entity_poly.pdbx_strand_id
1 'polypeptide(L)'
;ASIIIGDIIQFYDASAIVALVNGAITVETKNLVVDGNTGTIAVGARVLGAGISDGDVVVKVATVTDQQNVVLDKAITVADNAALVFSAAAGHDRVETGNVEYEVTAISSEDLTIRLLDDPAGAGLQTIIPDNSLIRRRWRFSDLFDSAPGTSAWATANARGEEDELHIAVYDKTGDITGYDVDVKGQRTSSVIEVWPSLSKNSAAKSTQGGNNYYPDVIFRGSNYIFWTDHISAGTNWGTDVATGTDYTIVSGVTVDTLTGGTD
;
A
#
# COMPACT_ATOMS: atom_id res chain seq x y z
N ALA A 1 -8.13 8.17 5.24
CA ALA A 1 -7.01 8.10 6.19
C ALA A 1 -5.93 9.09 5.74
N SER A 2 -5.34 9.82 6.67
CA SER A 2 -4.29 10.82 6.37
C SER A 2 -2.97 10.11 6.07
N ILE A 3 -2.19 10.66 5.13
CA ILE A 3 -0.81 10.23 4.89
C ILE A 3 0.05 10.69 6.08
N ILE A 4 0.97 9.85 6.52
CA ILE A 4 1.91 10.16 7.60
C ILE A 4 3.36 9.93 7.13
N ILE A 5 4.31 10.52 7.86
CA ILE A 5 5.74 10.28 7.63
C ILE A 5 6.05 8.80 7.85
N GLY A 6 6.79 8.20 6.92
CA GLY A 6 7.12 6.78 6.90
C GLY A 6 6.12 5.90 6.13
N ASP A 7 5.01 6.45 5.64
CA ASP A 7 4.15 5.71 4.72
C ASP A 7 4.87 5.45 3.39
N ILE A 8 4.54 4.32 2.81
CA ILE A 8 4.93 4.00 1.44
C ILE A 8 3.75 4.34 0.53
N ILE A 9 4.00 5.14 -0.47
CA ILE A 9 2.98 5.57 -1.42
C ILE A 9 3.35 5.17 -2.85
N GLN A 10 2.32 4.95 -3.63
CA GLN A 10 2.39 4.74 -5.08
C GLN A 10 1.40 5.68 -5.73
N PHE A 11 1.83 6.33 -6.80
CA PHE A 11 0.92 7.10 -7.64
C PHE A 11 0.34 6.19 -8.71
N TYR A 12 -0.93 6.36 -9.02
CA TYR A 12 -1.57 5.66 -10.12
C TYR A 12 -2.60 6.55 -10.81
N ASP A 13 -2.80 6.29 -12.08
CA ASP A 13 -3.71 7.07 -12.89
C ASP A 13 -5.13 6.51 -12.78
N ALA A 14 -6.07 7.35 -12.36
CA ALA A 14 -7.48 7.01 -12.28
C ALA A 14 -8.18 7.06 -13.64
N SER A 15 -7.57 7.68 -14.62
CA SER A 15 -8.12 7.88 -15.95
C SER A 15 -7.62 6.85 -16.97
N ALA A 16 -7.17 5.68 -16.51
CA ALA A 16 -6.81 4.60 -17.39
C ALA A 16 -7.96 4.28 -18.38
N ILE A 17 -7.61 4.21 -19.65
CA ILE A 17 -8.56 3.94 -20.72
C ILE A 17 -8.62 2.43 -20.90
N VAL A 18 -9.79 1.86 -20.83
CA VAL A 18 -10.01 0.45 -21.12
C VAL A 18 -10.53 0.33 -22.56
N ALA A 19 -9.99 -0.64 -23.28
CA ALA A 19 -10.46 -1.02 -24.60
C ALA A 19 -10.37 -2.55 -24.76
N LEU A 20 -11.09 -3.11 -25.69
CA LEU A 20 -11.02 -4.52 -26.07
C LEU A 20 -10.28 -4.68 -27.37
N VAL A 21 -9.49 -5.74 -27.50
CA VAL A 21 -8.83 -6.10 -28.75
C VAL A 21 -9.90 -6.52 -29.76
N ASN A 22 -9.89 -5.92 -30.93
CA ASN A 22 -10.79 -6.25 -32.03
C ASN A 22 -10.04 -7.10 -33.07
N GLY A 23 -10.21 -8.40 -32.98
CA GLY A 23 -9.53 -9.40 -33.78
C GLY A 23 -8.23 -9.93 -33.17
N ALA A 24 -8.10 -11.24 -33.06
CA ALA A 24 -6.91 -11.89 -32.49
C ALA A 24 -5.65 -11.56 -33.30
N ILE A 25 -4.58 -11.19 -32.60
CA ILE A 25 -3.23 -11.02 -33.14
C ILE A 25 -2.45 -12.31 -32.89
N THR A 26 -2.42 -13.21 -33.87
CA THR A 26 -1.76 -14.52 -33.78
C THR A 26 -0.31 -14.52 -34.30
N VAL A 27 0.08 -13.50 -35.08
CA VAL A 27 1.42 -13.26 -35.54
C VAL A 27 1.88 -11.92 -34.99
N GLU A 28 3.06 -11.88 -34.42
CA GLU A 28 3.61 -10.67 -33.80
C GLU A 28 3.54 -9.47 -34.77
N THR A 29 2.87 -8.43 -34.31
CA THR A 29 2.77 -7.15 -35.04
C THR A 29 2.72 -5.98 -34.06
N LYS A 30 3.10 -4.82 -34.57
CA LYS A 30 2.94 -3.55 -33.85
C LYS A 30 1.55 -2.92 -34.02
N ASN A 31 0.80 -3.38 -35.02
CA ASN A 31 -0.53 -2.84 -35.27
C ASN A 31 -1.56 -3.50 -34.36
N LEU A 32 -2.27 -2.68 -33.63
CA LEU A 32 -3.30 -3.08 -32.70
C LEU A 32 -4.62 -2.42 -33.11
N VAL A 33 -5.66 -3.22 -33.24
CA VAL A 33 -7.02 -2.73 -33.43
C VAL A 33 -7.79 -2.95 -32.14
N VAL A 34 -8.48 -1.92 -31.67
CA VAL A 34 -9.26 -1.95 -30.43
C VAL A 34 -10.66 -1.36 -30.63
N ASP A 35 -11.58 -1.74 -29.77
CA ASP A 35 -12.92 -1.15 -29.68
C ASP A 35 -13.37 -0.96 -28.23
N GLY A 36 -14.55 -0.37 -28.05
CA GLY A 36 -15.13 -0.14 -26.72
C GLY A 36 -14.32 0.80 -25.83
N ASN A 37 -13.52 1.68 -26.42
CA ASN A 37 -12.66 2.61 -25.67
C ASN A 37 -13.45 3.46 -24.69
N THR A 38 -13.03 3.47 -23.42
CA THR A 38 -13.64 4.30 -22.37
C THR A 38 -13.17 5.76 -22.41
N GLY A 39 -12.18 6.10 -23.25
CA GLY A 39 -11.61 7.43 -23.38
C GLY A 39 -10.68 7.57 -24.59
N THR A 40 -9.87 8.61 -24.60
CA THR A 40 -8.95 8.93 -25.71
C THR A 40 -7.58 8.32 -25.49
N ILE A 41 -7.18 7.37 -26.34
CA ILE A 41 -5.86 6.76 -26.32
C ILE A 41 -4.83 7.80 -26.82
N ALA A 42 -3.77 8.01 -26.07
CA ALA A 42 -2.71 8.97 -26.39
C ALA A 42 -1.42 8.30 -26.87
N VAL A 43 -0.66 9.00 -27.70
CA VAL A 43 0.73 8.58 -28.05
C VAL A 43 1.59 8.60 -26.79
N GLY A 44 2.40 7.56 -26.60
CA GLY A 44 3.22 7.36 -25.42
C GLY A 44 2.51 6.67 -24.25
N ALA A 45 1.19 6.47 -24.33
CA ALA A 45 0.46 5.70 -23.33
C ALA A 45 1.01 4.27 -23.22
N ARG A 46 1.21 3.79 -22.01
CA ARG A 46 1.58 2.40 -21.77
C ARG A 46 0.38 1.49 -21.95
N VAL A 47 0.62 0.32 -22.51
CA VAL A 47 -0.40 -0.70 -22.73
C VAL A 47 -0.18 -1.86 -21.78
N LEU A 48 -1.22 -2.21 -21.03
CA LEU A 48 -1.25 -3.32 -20.09
C LEU A 48 -2.36 -4.29 -20.46
N GLY A 49 -2.14 -5.57 -20.29
CA GLY A 49 -3.16 -6.60 -20.53
C GLY A 49 -2.55 -7.98 -20.71
N ALA A 50 -3.38 -9.00 -20.70
CA ALA A 50 -2.96 -10.39 -20.90
C ALA A 50 -2.28 -10.57 -22.25
N GLY A 51 -1.07 -11.06 -22.24
CA GLY A 51 -0.24 -11.30 -23.45
C GLY A 51 0.57 -10.09 -23.92
N ILE A 52 0.49 -8.93 -23.28
CA ILE A 52 1.19 -7.72 -23.74
C ILE A 52 2.39 -7.35 -22.87
N SER A 53 2.36 -7.57 -21.59
CA SER A 53 3.50 -7.26 -20.74
C SER A 53 3.70 -8.32 -19.68
N ASP A 54 4.89 -8.90 -19.70
CA ASP A 54 5.46 -9.65 -18.61
C ASP A 54 6.52 -8.79 -17.94
N GLY A 55 6.26 -8.38 -16.71
CA GLY A 55 7.17 -7.75 -15.76
C GLY A 55 8.16 -6.70 -16.30
N ASP A 56 9.10 -7.09 -17.12
CA ASP A 56 10.21 -6.24 -17.60
C ASP A 56 9.99 -5.58 -18.96
N VAL A 57 8.94 -5.98 -19.70
CA VAL A 57 8.71 -5.46 -21.06
C VAL A 57 7.61 -4.40 -21.05
N VAL A 58 8.00 -3.15 -21.16
CA VAL A 58 7.06 -2.03 -21.32
C VAL A 58 6.69 -1.89 -22.79
N VAL A 59 5.40 -1.93 -23.09
CA VAL A 59 4.83 -1.66 -24.41
C VAL A 59 4.09 -0.33 -24.37
N LYS A 60 4.36 0.54 -25.35
CA LYS A 60 3.76 1.87 -25.44
C LYS A 60 3.10 2.08 -26.78
N VAL A 61 2.15 3.00 -26.81
CA VAL A 61 1.56 3.50 -28.05
C VAL A 61 2.57 4.40 -28.76
N ALA A 62 3.04 3.99 -29.93
CA ALA A 62 3.96 4.77 -30.75
C ALA A 62 3.22 5.78 -31.62
N THR A 63 2.05 5.39 -32.17
CA THR A 63 1.23 6.25 -33.03
C THR A 63 -0.25 5.91 -32.85
N VAL A 64 -1.09 6.91 -32.88
CA VAL A 64 -2.54 6.79 -32.93
C VAL A 64 -3.00 7.25 -34.33
N THR A 65 -3.42 6.31 -35.15
CA THR A 65 -3.97 6.62 -36.49
C THR A 65 -5.39 7.14 -36.36
N ASP A 66 -6.17 6.44 -35.55
CA ASP A 66 -7.46 6.84 -34.99
C ASP A 66 -7.65 6.12 -33.66
N GLN A 67 -8.75 6.37 -32.96
CA GLN A 67 -8.97 5.81 -31.62
C GLN A 67 -9.23 4.29 -31.61
N GLN A 68 -9.35 3.66 -32.76
CA GLN A 68 -9.48 2.20 -32.90
C GLN A 68 -8.21 1.55 -33.46
N ASN A 69 -7.38 2.30 -34.20
CA ASN A 69 -6.17 1.81 -34.83
C ASN A 69 -4.93 2.49 -34.23
N VAL A 70 -4.17 1.74 -33.45
CA VAL A 70 -2.95 2.21 -32.80
C VAL A 70 -1.75 1.39 -33.21
N VAL A 71 -0.59 2.01 -33.30
CA VAL A 71 0.69 1.34 -33.51
C VAL A 71 1.48 1.36 -32.22
N LEU A 72 1.98 0.20 -31.83
CA LEU A 72 2.79 0.04 -30.63
C LEU A 72 4.28 0.18 -30.94
N ASP A 73 5.09 0.48 -29.95
CA ASP A 73 6.56 0.52 -30.08
C ASP A 73 7.17 -0.89 -30.19
N LYS A 74 6.49 -1.91 -29.67
CA LYS A 74 6.88 -3.33 -29.73
C LYS A 74 5.81 -4.18 -30.38
N ALA A 75 6.25 -5.25 -31.06
CA ALA A 75 5.35 -6.25 -31.59
C ALA A 75 4.76 -7.11 -30.45
N ILE A 76 3.50 -7.48 -30.60
CA ILE A 76 2.73 -8.26 -29.59
C ILE A 76 1.92 -9.37 -30.27
N THR A 77 1.54 -10.35 -29.49
CA THR A 77 0.47 -11.31 -29.78
C THR A 77 -0.60 -11.19 -28.70
N VAL A 78 -1.86 -11.16 -29.06
CA VAL A 78 -2.96 -11.01 -28.11
C VAL A 78 -4.24 -11.64 -28.62
N ALA A 79 -5.06 -12.19 -27.74
CA ALA A 79 -6.33 -12.80 -28.06
C ALA A 79 -7.38 -11.75 -28.45
N ASP A 80 -8.34 -12.17 -29.27
CA ASP A 80 -9.55 -11.37 -29.52
C ASP A 80 -10.32 -11.11 -28.22
N ASN A 81 -10.93 -9.93 -28.11
CA ASN A 81 -11.67 -9.47 -26.93
C ASN A 81 -10.82 -9.42 -25.62
N ALA A 82 -9.51 -9.50 -25.70
CA ALA A 82 -8.67 -9.26 -24.55
C ALA A 82 -8.83 -7.81 -24.05
N ALA A 83 -9.06 -7.66 -22.75
CA ALA A 83 -9.14 -6.32 -22.15
C ALA A 83 -7.73 -5.72 -22.01
N LEU A 84 -7.57 -4.54 -22.56
CA LEU A 84 -6.35 -3.73 -22.48
C LEU A 84 -6.60 -2.47 -21.68
N VAL A 85 -5.60 -2.06 -20.94
CA VAL A 85 -5.60 -0.80 -20.19
C VAL A 85 -4.51 0.08 -20.77
N PHE A 86 -4.87 1.27 -21.19
CA PHE A 86 -3.96 2.30 -21.67
C PHE A 86 -3.83 3.37 -20.58
N SER A 87 -2.62 3.77 -20.32
CA SER A 87 -2.38 4.89 -19.42
C SER A 87 -2.86 6.20 -20.05
N ALA A 88 -3.29 7.14 -19.22
CA ALA A 88 -3.89 8.37 -19.71
C ALA A 88 -2.90 9.34 -20.34
N ALA A 89 -1.59 9.23 -20.08
CA ALA A 89 -0.60 10.17 -20.60
C ALA A 89 0.79 9.57 -20.78
N ALA A 90 1.55 10.15 -21.70
CA ALA A 90 2.95 9.83 -21.90
C ALA A 90 3.80 10.18 -20.67
N GLY A 91 4.76 9.34 -20.34
CA GLY A 91 5.69 9.57 -19.24
C GLY A 91 5.31 8.93 -17.90
N HIS A 92 4.18 8.25 -17.82
CA HIS A 92 3.67 7.56 -16.62
C HIS A 92 4.10 6.11 -16.48
N ASP A 93 4.99 5.66 -17.30
CA ASP A 93 5.38 4.26 -17.42
C ASP A 93 5.89 3.64 -16.10
N ARG A 94 6.44 4.44 -15.20
CA ARG A 94 6.86 3.96 -13.88
C ARG A 94 5.76 4.02 -12.82
N VAL A 95 4.93 5.04 -12.90
CA VAL A 95 3.85 5.28 -11.94
C VAL A 95 2.67 4.36 -12.19
N GLU A 96 2.37 4.11 -13.43
CA GLU A 96 1.22 3.31 -13.86
C GLU A 96 1.35 1.82 -13.58
N THR A 97 2.56 1.32 -13.46
CA THR A 97 2.76 -0.09 -13.09
C THR A 97 2.51 -0.37 -11.62
N GLY A 98 2.33 0.66 -10.81
CA GLY A 98 2.28 0.51 -9.36
C GLY A 98 3.57 -0.07 -8.77
N ASN A 99 4.63 -0.19 -9.55
CA ASN A 99 5.88 -0.81 -9.13
C ASN A 99 6.88 0.19 -8.54
N VAL A 100 6.59 1.51 -8.65
CA VAL A 100 7.45 2.54 -8.09
C VAL A 100 6.87 3.00 -6.77
N GLU A 101 7.59 2.69 -5.71
CA GLU A 101 7.21 3.05 -4.36
C GLU A 101 8.07 4.20 -3.85
N TYR A 102 7.44 5.10 -3.12
CA TYR A 102 8.09 6.22 -2.48
C TYR A 102 7.80 6.21 -0.99
N GLU A 103 8.81 6.47 -0.18
CA GLU A 103 8.62 6.72 1.24
C GLU A 103 8.35 8.20 1.48
N VAL A 104 7.35 8.52 2.29
CA VAL A 104 7.07 9.88 2.74
C VAL A 104 8.06 10.24 3.85
N THR A 105 8.96 11.17 3.59
CA THR A 105 10.03 11.56 4.53
C THR A 105 9.72 12.82 5.32
N ALA A 106 8.88 13.71 4.78
CA ALA A 106 8.38 14.88 5.49
C ALA A 106 7.01 15.31 4.96
N ILE A 107 6.26 16.00 5.79
CA ILE A 107 4.98 16.60 5.45
C ILE A 107 5.00 18.04 5.96
N SER A 108 4.73 18.99 5.08
CA SER A 108 4.65 20.41 5.42
C SER A 108 3.40 21.01 4.78
N SER A 109 2.37 21.24 5.59
CA SER A 109 1.06 21.69 5.11
C SER A 109 0.47 20.70 4.09
N GLU A 110 0.41 21.06 2.82
CA GLU A 110 -0.09 20.23 1.71
C GLU A 110 1.04 19.56 0.90
N ASP A 111 2.30 19.88 1.23
CA ASP A 111 3.46 19.37 0.52
C ASP A 111 3.98 18.07 1.14
N LEU A 112 4.19 17.07 0.31
CA LEU A 112 4.84 15.82 0.67
C LEU A 112 6.28 15.81 0.17
N THR A 113 7.25 15.61 1.07
CA THR A 113 8.60 15.24 0.67
C THR A 113 8.68 13.72 0.59
N ILE A 114 9.08 13.21 -0.55
CA ILE A 114 9.15 11.78 -0.80
C ILE A 114 10.52 11.39 -1.35
N ARG A 115 10.91 10.15 -1.10
CA ARG A 115 12.11 9.54 -1.70
C ARG A 115 11.74 8.24 -2.38
N LEU A 116 12.43 7.92 -3.46
CA LEU A 116 12.28 6.65 -4.14
C LEU A 116 12.72 5.50 -3.21
N LEU A 117 11.87 4.51 -3.03
CA LEU A 117 12.17 3.40 -2.10
C LEU A 117 13.30 2.52 -2.62
N ASP A 118 13.35 2.27 -3.93
CA ASP A 118 14.38 1.45 -4.57
C ASP A 118 15.73 2.15 -4.74
N ASP A 119 15.74 3.48 -4.65
CA ASP A 119 16.96 4.28 -4.74
C ASP A 119 16.91 5.46 -3.76
N PRO A 120 17.11 5.21 -2.46
CA PRO A 120 17.02 6.23 -1.44
C PRO A 120 18.05 7.35 -1.56
N ALA A 121 19.17 7.11 -2.23
CA ALA A 121 20.18 8.12 -2.53
C ALA A 121 19.91 8.86 -3.85
N GLY A 122 18.94 8.37 -4.62
CA GLY A 122 18.61 8.90 -5.92
C GLY A 122 17.77 10.17 -5.90
N ALA A 123 17.53 10.67 -7.07
CA ALA A 123 16.64 11.79 -7.30
C ALA A 123 15.21 11.44 -6.83
N GLY A 124 14.43 12.45 -6.51
CA GLY A 124 13.02 12.33 -6.12
C GLY A 124 12.15 11.68 -7.21
N LEU A 125 11.06 12.30 -7.59
CA LEU A 125 10.14 11.81 -8.61
C LEU A 125 10.85 11.47 -9.92
N GLN A 126 10.65 10.24 -10.39
CA GLN A 126 11.26 9.76 -11.65
C GLN A 126 10.48 10.20 -12.90
N THR A 127 9.28 10.73 -12.68
CA THR A 127 8.38 11.19 -13.74
C THR A 127 7.48 12.33 -13.25
N ILE A 128 6.86 13.03 -14.17
CA ILE A 128 5.85 14.03 -13.83
C ILE A 128 4.60 13.31 -13.33
N ILE A 129 4.12 13.68 -12.16
CA ILE A 129 2.85 13.21 -11.64
C ILE A 129 1.77 14.20 -12.09
N PRO A 130 0.79 13.76 -12.88
CA PRO A 130 -0.30 14.63 -13.31
C PRO A 130 -1.15 15.10 -12.14
N ASP A 131 -1.78 16.25 -12.33
CA ASP A 131 -2.82 16.69 -11.44
C ASP A 131 -3.95 15.67 -11.33
N ASN A 132 -4.48 15.48 -10.14
CA ASN A 132 -5.51 14.50 -9.80
C ASN A 132 -5.09 13.01 -9.91
N SER A 133 -3.79 12.70 -9.97
CA SER A 133 -3.33 11.33 -9.82
C SER A 133 -3.77 10.77 -8.46
N LEU A 134 -4.21 9.51 -8.46
CA LEU A 134 -4.57 8.82 -7.23
C LEU A 134 -3.33 8.30 -6.51
N ILE A 135 -3.43 8.21 -5.20
CA ILE A 135 -2.36 7.68 -4.35
C ILE A 135 -2.84 6.41 -3.68
N ARG A 136 -2.11 5.31 -3.87
CA ARG A 136 -2.20 4.15 -2.99
C ARG A 136 -1.21 4.35 -1.86
N ARG A 137 -1.62 3.90 -0.69
CA ARG A 137 -0.82 3.98 0.52
C ARG A 137 -0.80 2.63 1.22
N ARG A 138 0.37 2.24 1.70
CA ARG A 138 0.51 1.15 2.66
C ARG A 138 1.34 1.62 3.85
N TRP A 139 1.10 1.02 4.99
CA TRP A 139 1.97 1.22 6.13
C TRP A 139 3.32 0.54 5.87
N ARG A 140 4.41 1.22 6.23
CA ARG A 140 5.78 0.73 6.06
C ARG A 140 6.00 -0.68 6.62
N PHE A 141 5.38 -0.99 7.75
CA PHE A 141 5.51 -2.27 8.42
C PHE A 141 4.38 -3.25 8.11
N SER A 142 3.58 -3.01 7.08
CA SER A 142 2.49 -3.90 6.69
C SER A 142 2.95 -5.33 6.40
N ASP A 143 4.15 -5.48 5.85
CA ASP A 143 4.72 -6.78 5.47
C ASP A 143 5.15 -7.64 6.69
N LEU A 144 5.11 -7.08 7.90
CA LEU A 144 5.31 -7.83 9.14
C LEU A 144 4.06 -8.60 9.60
N PHE A 145 2.94 -8.43 8.93
CA PHE A 145 1.64 -8.98 9.30
C PHE A 145 1.02 -9.71 8.12
N ASP A 146 0.37 -10.83 8.39
CA ASP A 146 -0.24 -11.67 7.35
C ASP A 146 -1.48 -11.02 6.70
N SER A 147 -2.16 -10.12 7.43
CA SER A 147 -3.36 -9.42 6.95
C SER A 147 -3.52 -8.07 7.65
N ALA A 148 -4.41 -7.23 7.16
CA ALA A 148 -4.85 -6.05 7.92
C ALA A 148 -5.64 -6.48 9.17
N PRO A 149 -5.60 -5.70 10.27
CA PRO A 149 -6.42 -5.98 11.44
C PRO A 149 -7.90 -5.82 11.09
N GLY A 150 -8.75 -6.65 11.65
CA GLY A 150 -10.19 -6.68 11.41
C GLY A 150 -10.96 -7.24 12.59
N THR A 151 -11.89 -8.15 12.32
CA THR A 151 -12.64 -8.85 13.36
C THR A 151 -11.99 -10.19 13.66
N SER A 152 -11.61 -10.41 14.91
CA SER A 152 -10.94 -11.63 15.32
C SER A 152 -11.85 -12.87 15.19
N ALA A 153 -11.24 -14.03 14.96
CA ALA A 153 -11.96 -15.29 14.95
C ALA A 153 -12.67 -15.57 16.27
N TRP A 154 -12.08 -15.12 17.39
CA TRP A 154 -12.70 -15.25 18.70
C TRP A 154 -13.96 -14.37 18.81
N ALA A 155 -13.92 -13.10 18.38
CA ALA A 155 -15.07 -12.21 18.40
C ALA A 155 -16.21 -12.75 17.54
N THR A 156 -15.91 -13.24 16.35
CA THR A 156 -16.88 -13.88 15.46
C THR A 156 -17.52 -15.11 16.10
N ALA A 157 -16.71 -16.01 16.66
CA ALA A 157 -17.20 -17.27 17.27
C ALA A 157 -18.04 -17.05 18.55
N ASN A 158 -17.82 -15.94 19.27
CA ASN A 158 -18.50 -15.64 20.52
C ASN A 158 -19.59 -14.56 20.39
N ALA A 159 -19.92 -14.16 19.17
CA ALA A 159 -20.89 -13.11 18.87
C ALA A 159 -20.57 -11.81 19.65
N ARG A 160 -19.34 -11.35 19.53
CA ARG A 160 -18.83 -10.11 20.13
C ARG A 160 -18.66 -9.02 19.07
N GLY A 161 -18.31 -7.82 19.49
CA GLY A 161 -18.15 -6.65 18.62
C GLY A 161 -17.16 -6.85 17.46
N GLU A 162 -17.36 -6.09 16.40
CA GLU A 162 -16.57 -6.16 15.17
C GLU A 162 -15.39 -5.18 15.21
N GLU A 163 -14.40 -5.37 14.32
CA GLU A 163 -13.20 -4.53 14.20
C GLU A 163 -12.37 -4.47 15.49
N ASP A 164 -12.33 -5.59 16.21
CA ASP A 164 -11.64 -5.67 17.49
C ASP A 164 -10.11 -5.79 17.38
N GLU A 165 -9.56 -6.18 16.24
CA GLU A 165 -8.12 -6.37 16.10
C GLU A 165 -7.34 -5.07 15.94
N LEU A 166 -6.07 -5.11 16.35
CA LEU A 166 -5.04 -4.13 16.06
C LEU A 166 -3.66 -4.79 15.94
N HIS A 167 -2.78 -4.15 15.21
CA HIS A 167 -1.38 -4.54 15.07
C HIS A 167 -0.48 -3.47 15.69
N ILE A 168 0.58 -3.92 16.38
CA ILE A 168 1.59 -3.03 16.94
C ILE A 168 2.96 -3.47 16.46
N ALA A 169 3.73 -2.53 15.90
CA ALA A 169 5.14 -2.70 15.63
C ALA A 169 5.96 -1.69 16.44
N VAL A 170 6.92 -2.18 17.17
CA VAL A 170 7.89 -1.37 17.91
C VAL A 170 9.19 -1.35 17.11
N TYR A 171 9.69 -0.19 16.80
CA TYR A 171 10.91 -0.06 16.00
C TYR A 171 11.86 0.99 16.57
N ASP A 172 13.13 0.75 16.39
CA ASP A 172 14.20 1.67 16.77
C ASP A 172 14.40 2.71 15.66
N LYS A 173 13.88 3.91 15.90
CA LYS A 173 13.91 4.98 14.90
C LYS A 173 15.31 5.51 14.62
N THR A 174 16.15 5.56 15.63
CA THR A 174 17.47 6.19 15.60
C THR A 174 18.63 5.19 15.55
N GLY A 175 18.35 3.93 15.83
CA GLY A 175 19.38 2.89 15.91
C GLY A 175 20.17 2.91 17.22
N ASP A 176 19.69 3.60 18.24
CA ASP A 176 20.39 3.73 19.51
C ASP A 176 20.30 2.47 20.38
N ILE A 177 19.26 1.64 20.16
CA ILE A 177 19.01 0.42 20.92
C ILE A 177 19.60 -0.80 20.19
N THR A 178 19.31 -0.95 18.91
CA THR A 178 19.66 -2.15 18.13
C THR A 178 20.89 -1.96 17.26
N GLY A 179 21.43 -0.76 17.22
CA GLY A 179 22.36 -0.35 16.19
C GLY A 179 21.63 -0.03 14.88
N TYR A 180 22.36 0.55 13.95
CA TYR A 180 21.79 0.82 12.63
C TYR A 180 21.77 -0.45 11.80
N ASP A 181 20.61 -0.78 11.30
CA ASP A 181 20.52 -1.66 10.16
C ASP A 181 20.75 -0.86 8.89
N VAL A 182 21.41 -1.48 7.92
CA VAL A 182 21.76 -0.82 6.67
C VAL A 182 21.21 -1.69 5.55
N ASP A 183 20.42 -1.10 4.69
CA ASP A 183 19.94 -1.80 3.51
C ASP A 183 21.09 -2.12 2.53
N VAL A 184 20.77 -2.85 1.48
CA VAL A 184 21.76 -3.25 0.45
C VAL A 184 22.42 -2.06 -0.27
N LYS A 185 21.89 -0.85 -0.09
CA LYS A 185 22.39 0.40 -0.67
C LYS A 185 23.13 1.27 0.36
N GLY A 186 23.32 0.77 1.58
CA GLY A 186 24.02 1.49 2.64
C GLY A 186 23.18 2.56 3.34
N GLN A 187 21.88 2.57 3.16
CA GLN A 187 20.97 3.49 3.85
C GLN A 187 20.59 2.94 5.23
N ARG A 188 20.49 3.82 6.21
CA ARG A 188 20.04 3.44 7.55
C ARG A 188 18.55 3.10 7.51
N THR A 189 18.21 1.91 7.98
CA THR A 189 16.82 1.46 8.13
C THR A 189 16.46 1.37 9.60
N SER A 190 15.20 1.62 9.92
CA SER A 190 14.69 1.43 11.27
C SER A 190 14.56 -0.06 11.56
N SER A 191 15.26 -0.54 12.58
CA SER A 191 15.15 -1.94 13.00
C SER A 191 13.88 -2.17 13.79
N VAL A 192 13.14 -3.22 13.42
CA VAL A 192 11.96 -3.66 14.18
C VAL A 192 12.44 -4.41 15.42
N ILE A 193 11.93 -4.02 16.59
CA ILE A 193 12.27 -4.62 17.87
C ILE A 193 11.25 -5.66 18.28
N GLU A 194 9.97 -5.32 18.20
CA GLU A 194 8.86 -6.20 18.56
C GLU A 194 7.72 -6.09 17.56
N VAL A 195 7.04 -7.20 17.33
CA VAL A 195 5.84 -7.28 16.49
C VAL A 195 4.73 -7.99 17.27
N TRP A 196 3.59 -7.33 17.34
CA TRP A 196 2.41 -7.83 18.05
C TRP A 196 1.23 -7.89 17.07
N PRO A 197 1.03 -9.02 16.39
CA PRO A 197 -0.06 -9.19 15.43
C PRO A 197 -1.39 -9.49 16.11
N SER A 198 -2.47 -9.05 15.49
CA SER A 198 -3.87 -9.45 15.81
C SER A 198 -4.22 -9.45 17.28
N LEU A 199 -3.76 -8.42 18.00
CA LEU A 199 -4.18 -8.17 19.36
C LEU A 199 -5.63 -7.66 19.38
N SER A 200 -6.40 -7.96 20.41
CA SER A 200 -7.80 -7.55 20.49
C SER A 200 -8.02 -6.36 21.43
N LYS A 201 -8.91 -5.46 21.02
CA LYS A 201 -9.44 -4.35 21.85
C LYS A 201 -10.48 -4.84 22.85
N ASN A 202 -11.00 -6.05 22.66
CA ASN A 202 -11.99 -6.65 23.56
C ASN A 202 -11.31 -7.22 24.82
N SER A 203 -11.79 -6.81 26.00
CA SER A 203 -11.20 -7.21 27.27
C SER A 203 -11.35 -8.70 27.63
N ALA A 204 -12.28 -9.41 26.98
CA ALA A 204 -12.51 -10.83 27.17
C ALA A 204 -11.86 -11.72 26.12
N ALA A 205 -11.20 -11.13 25.11
CA ALA A 205 -10.67 -11.84 23.96
C ALA A 205 -9.65 -12.91 24.33
N LYS A 206 -9.71 -14.03 23.59
CA LYS A 206 -8.78 -15.14 23.70
C LYS A 206 -8.11 -15.42 22.36
N SER A 207 -6.86 -15.85 22.42
CA SER A 207 -6.15 -16.42 21.27
C SER A 207 -6.75 -17.78 20.88
N THR A 208 -6.36 -18.28 19.72
CA THR A 208 -6.74 -19.64 19.28
C THR A 208 -6.31 -20.75 20.23
N GLN A 209 -5.27 -20.51 21.03
CA GLN A 209 -4.78 -21.42 22.05
C GLN A 209 -5.46 -21.23 23.43
N GLY A 210 -6.45 -20.32 23.51
CA GLY A 210 -7.19 -20.03 24.74
C GLY A 210 -6.50 -19.06 25.71
N GLY A 211 -5.32 -18.56 25.36
CA GLY A 211 -4.63 -17.50 26.12
C GLY A 211 -5.33 -16.15 26.01
N ASN A 212 -5.00 -15.23 26.91
CA ASN A 212 -5.50 -13.86 26.84
C ASN A 212 -4.96 -13.17 25.56
N ASN A 213 -5.84 -12.52 24.80
CA ASN A 213 -5.49 -11.73 23.62
C ASN A 213 -5.84 -10.24 23.72
N TYR A 214 -6.27 -9.80 24.89
CA TYR A 214 -6.53 -8.38 25.15
C TYR A 214 -5.21 -7.60 25.14
N TYR A 215 -5.10 -6.59 24.27
CA TYR A 215 -3.82 -5.96 23.94
C TYR A 215 -3.07 -5.38 25.14
N PRO A 216 -3.70 -4.71 26.15
CA PRO A 216 -2.95 -4.19 27.30
C PRO A 216 -2.29 -5.29 28.12
N ASP A 217 -3.01 -6.38 28.35
CA ASP A 217 -2.50 -7.51 29.13
C ASP A 217 -1.37 -8.25 28.41
N VAL A 218 -1.50 -8.41 27.09
CA VAL A 218 -0.48 -9.07 26.27
C VAL A 218 0.80 -8.24 26.26
N ILE A 219 0.67 -6.94 26.03
CA ILE A 219 1.81 -6.00 26.04
C ILE A 219 2.45 -5.95 27.42
N PHE A 220 1.66 -5.78 28.48
CA PHE A 220 2.18 -5.71 29.85
C PHE A 220 3.01 -6.94 30.27
N ARG A 221 2.62 -8.12 29.78
CA ARG A 221 3.30 -9.38 30.14
C ARG A 221 4.45 -9.75 29.20
N GLY A 222 4.42 -9.26 27.98
CA GLY A 222 5.32 -9.74 26.93
C GLY A 222 6.31 -8.73 26.41
N SER A 223 6.01 -7.43 26.45
CA SER A 223 6.92 -6.43 25.95
C SER A 223 8.01 -6.06 26.96
N ASN A 224 9.23 -5.86 26.44
CA ASN A 224 10.35 -5.31 27.20
C ASN A 224 10.57 -3.81 26.95
N TYR A 225 9.87 -3.24 25.97
CA TYR A 225 10.13 -1.89 25.48
C TYR A 225 8.96 -0.93 25.64
N ILE A 226 7.72 -1.45 25.59
CA ILE A 226 6.53 -0.60 25.69
C ILE A 226 5.59 -1.06 26.81
N PHE A 227 4.87 -0.09 27.37
CA PHE A 227 3.82 -0.31 28.36
C PHE A 227 2.54 0.38 27.90
N TRP A 228 1.42 -0.25 28.14
CA TRP A 228 0.14 0.40 27.96
C TRP A 228 -0.16 1.32 29.15
N THR A 229 -0.60 2.53 28.91
CA THR A 229 -0.95 3.51 29.94
C THR A 229 -2.42 3.87 29.94
N ASP A 230 -3.01 4.08 28.75
CA ASP A 230 -4.42 4.45 28.62
C ASP A 230 -4.93 4.18 27.21
N HIS A 231 -6.26 4.17 27.04
CA HIS A 231 -6.88 4.10 25.71
C HIS A 231 -6.82 5.45 25.00
N ILE A 232 -6.79 5.44 23.68
CA ILE A 232 -6.91 6.68 22.92
C ILE A 232 -8.25 7.34 23.22
N SER A 233 -8.26 8.66 23.35
CA SER A 233 -9.46 9.42 23.71
C SER A 233 -10.63 9.28 22.71
N ALA A 234 -10.35 8.94 21.46
CA ALA A 234 -11.33 8.67 20.40
C ALA A 234 -11.72 7.18 20.31
N GLY A 235 -11.17 6.32 21.15
CA GLY A 235 -11.37 4.86 21.12
C GLY A 235 -12.71 4.48 21.76
N THR A 236 -13.76 4.37 20.96
CA THR A 236 -15.05 3.86 21.42
C THR A 236 -15.00 2.34 21.58
N ASN A 237 -15.53 1.85 22.68
CA ASN A 237 -15.62 0.45 23.08
C ASN A 237 -14.29 -0.24 23.42
N TRP A 238 -13.16 0.41 23.26
CA TRP A 238 -11.87 -0.17 23.64
C TRP A 238 -11.86 -0.57 25.12
N GLY A 239 -11.38 -1.76 25.41
CA GLY A 239 -11.32 -2.28 26.77
C GLY A 239 -12.65 -2.82 27.31
N THR A 240 -13.69 -2.87 26.50
CA THR A 240 -15.00 -3.40 26.88
C THR A 240 -15.33 -4.68 26.12
N ASP A 241 -16.16 -5.53 26.71
CA ASP A 241 -16.71 -6.73 26.07
C ASP A 241 -18.10 -6.41 25.52
N VAL A 242 -18.19 -6.03 24.25
CA VAL A 242 -19.43 -5.60 23.60
C VAL A 242 -20.05 -6.73 22.76
N ALA A 243 -21.37 -6.67 22.59
CA ALA A 243 -22.12 -7.64 21.80
C ALA A 243 -21.97 -7.43 20.29
N THR A 244 -22.38 -8.42 19.49
CA THR A 244 -22.48 -8.33 18.03
C THR A 244 -23.24 -7.10 17.56
N GLY A 245 -22.81 -6.51 16.48
CA GLY A 245 -23.40 -5.29 15.89
C GLY A 245 -22.90 -4.01 16.56
N THR A 246 -21.88 -4.11 17.38
CA THR A 246 -21.18 -2.96 17.96
C THR A 246 -19.72 -2.98 17.52
N ASP A 247 -19.29 -1.94 16.81
CA ASP A 247 -17.93 -1.85 16.31
C ASP A 247 -16.99 -1.21 17.32
N TYR A 248 -15.77 -1.71 17.35
CA TYR A 248 -14.66 -1.00 17.99
C TYR A 248 -14.15 0.08 17.07
N THR A 249 -13.89 1.27 17.62
CA THR A 249 -13.30 2.34 16.79
C THR A 249 -12.00 1.86 16.13
N ILE A 250 -11.97 1.95 14.81
CA ILE A 250 -10.77 1.70 14.03
C ILE A 250 -9.82 2.88 14.22
N VAL A 251 -8.54 2.59 14.42
CA VAL A 251 -7.51 3.63 14.29
C VAL A 251 -7.44 4.01 12.82
N SER A 252 -8.01 5.15 12.46
CA SER A 252 -8.08 5.62 11.07
C SER A 252 -6.72 6.13 10.59
N GLY A 253 -5.80 5.22 10.39
CA GLY A 253 -4.44 5.49 9.99
C GLY A 253 -3.44 5.01 11.04
N VAL A 254 -2.20 4.92 10.62
CA VAL A 254 -1.11 4.59 11.53
C VAL A 254 -0.91 5.78 12.47
N THR A 255 -1.01 5.54 13.76
CA THR A 255 -0.53 6.49 14.76
C THR A 255 0.92 6.16 15.06
N VAL A 256 1.81 7.09 14.78
CA VAL A 256 3.21 6.99 15.18
C VAL A 256 3.41 7.93 16.35
N ASP A 257 3.82 7.39 17.45
CA ASP A 257 4.23 8.17 18.62
C ASP A 257 5.70 7.93 18.91
N THR A 258 6.38 8.96 19.39
CA THR A 258 7.78 8.89 19.77
C THR A 258 7.87 9.05 21.27
N LEU A 259 8.42 8.04 21.93
CA LEU A 259 8.72 8.15 23.35
C LEU A 259 9.80 9.23 23.53
N THR A 260 9.45 10.30 24.23
CA THR A 260 10.33 11.43 24.52
C THR A 260 10.37 11.68 26.02
N GLY A 261 11.46 12.30 26.51
CA GLY A 261 11.54 12.72 27.90
C GLY A 261 12.09 11.67 28.86
N GLY A 262 12.68 10.58 28.36
CA GLY A 262 13.53 9.74 29.20
C GLY A 262 14.74 10.58 29.65
N THR A 263 14.93 10.76 30.96
CA THR A 263 16.16 11.29 31.54
C THR A 263 16.85 10.15 32.26
N ASP A 264 18.15 10.03 32.08
CA ASP A 264 18.99 9.09 32.83
C ASP A 264 19.04 9.44 34.33
#